data_4d48b85e81ae522d5964ce7abcd533e3
#
_entry.id   4d48b85e81ae522d5964ce7abcd533e3
#
_cell.length_a   1.000
_cell.length_b   1.000
_cell.length_c   1.000
_cell.angle_alpha   90.00
_cell.angle_beta   90.00
_cell.angle_gamma   90.00
#
_symmetry.space_group_name_H-M   'P 1'
#
loop_
_entity.id
_entity.type
_entity.pdbx_description
1 polymer ?
#
loop_
_entity_poly.entity_id
_entity_poly.type
_entity_poly.pdbx_seq_one_letter_code
_entity_poly.pdbx_strand_id
1 'polypeptide(L)'
;LVERVAELGGVIMQHTWFKTGGKQGPGETTPSELAQLAARFPEQKYLCAHAGGEWEKGIRAIRDSPNVLIETSGFDATAGFIEMAVRELGAERIVFGSHLPSRSLGTELGKIIGANITEDAKRKILGENYRRLLKA
;
A
#
# COMPACT_ATOMS: atom_id res chain seq x y z
N LEU A 1 15.98 -8.47 -11.20
CA LEU A 1 15.15 -7.25 -11.28
C LEU A 1 15.26 -6.41 -10.00
N VAL A 2 14.98 -6.99 -8.81
CA VAL A 2 14.99 -6.29 -7.51
C VAL A 2 16.35 -5.61 -7.27
N GLU A 3 17.44 -6.33 -7.42
CA GLU A 3 18.81 -5.83 -7.25
C GLU A 3 19.07 -4.61 -8.13
N ARG A 4 18.64 -4.67 -9.41
CA ARG A 4 18.83 -3.56 -10.34
C ARG A 4 17.99 -2.33 -9.95
N VAL A 5 16.78 -2.53 -9.44
CA VAL A 5 15.96 -1.42 -8.93
C VAL A 5 16.59 -0.79 -7.69
N ALA A 6 17.14 -1.62 -6.80
CA ALA A 6 17.85 -1.16 -5.60
C ALA A 6 19.10 -0.33 -5.96
N GLU A 7 19.93 -0.80 -6.90
CA GLU A 7 21.09 -0.04 -7.42
C GLU A 7 20.73 1.34 -7.97
N LEU A 8 19.53 1.47 -8.55
CA LEU A 8 19.02 2.73 -9.11
C LEU A 8 18.27 3.60 -8.07
N GLY A 9 18.19 3.17 -6.82
CA GLY A 9 17.43 3.87 -5.78
C GLY A 9 15.91 3.89 -6.05
N GLY A 10 15.42 2.93 -6.84
CA GLY A 10 14.01 2.87 -7.24
C GLY A 10 13.11 2.24 -6.19
N VAL A 11 11.80 2.39 -6.39
CA VAL A 11 10.75 1.77 -5.58
C VAL A 11 9.99 0.76 -6.45
N ILE A 12 9.65 -0.39 -5.89
CA ILE A 12 8.89 -1.42 -6.59
C ILE A 12 7.44 -1.35 -6.16
N MET A 13 6.53 -1.02 -7.06
CA MET A 13 5.10 -1.19 -6.85
C MET A 13 4.69 -2.57 -7.36
N GLN A 14 4.16 -3.39 -6.47
CA GLN A 14 3.65 -4.72 -6.78
C GLN A 14 2.13 -4.73 -6.70
N HIS A 15 1.46 -5.12 -7.79
CA HIS A 15 0.04 -5.44 -7.75
C HIS A 15 -0.18 -6.61 -6.81
N THR A 16 -1.09 -6.48 -5.86
CA THR A 16 -1.41 -7.54 -4.90
C THR A 16 -2.92 -7.65 -4.73
N TRP A 17 -3.44 -8.87 -4.65
CA TRP A 17 -4.86 -9.08 -4.47
C TRP A 17 -5.16 -10.40 -3.78
N PHE A 18 -5.88 -10.37 -2.66
CA PHE A 18 -6.52 -11.55 -2.11
C PHE A 18 -7.89 -11.73 -2.75
N LYS A 19 -8.07 -12.79 -3.49
CA LYS A 19 -9.37 -13.10 -4.10
C LYS A 19 -10.33 -13.72 -3.10
N THR A 20 -11.58 -13.29 -3.17
CA THR A 20 -12.68 -13.97 -2.49
C THR A 20 -12.73 -15.42 -2.97
N GLY A 21 -12.66 -16.38 -2.02
CA GLY A 21 -12.55 -17.81 -2.34
C GLY A 21 -11.13 -18.36 -2.46
N GLY A 22 -10.09 -17.52 -2.32
CA GLY A 22 -8.70 -17.94 -2.04
C GLY A 22 -7.90 -18.48 -3.22
N LYS A 23 -8.44 -18.54 -4.45
CA LYS A 23 -7.68 -18.97 -5.63
C LYS A 23 -7.14 -17.77 -6.40
N GLN A 24 -5.82 -17.66 -6.44
CA GLN A 24 -5.13 -16.71 -7.30
C GLN A 24 -5.08 -17.20 -8.74
N GLY A 25 -5.15 -16.29 -9.70
CA GLY A 25 -4.91 -16.59 -11.11
C GLY A 25 -3.40 -16.70 -11.40
N PRO A 26 -3.04 -17.25 -12.57
CA PRO A 26 -1.64 -17.31 -12.99
C PRO A 26 -1.00 -15.91 -13.02
N GLY A 27 0.15 -15.76 -12.33
CA GLY A 27 0.90 -14.50 -12.28
C GLY A 27 0.34 -13.43 -11.32
N GLU A 28 -0.77 -13.70 -10.64
CA GLU A 28 -1.26 -12.82 -9.57
C GLU A 28 -0.49 -13.07 -8.27
N THR A 29 -0.24 -12.00 -7.53
CA THR A 29 0.48 -12.04 -6.27
C THR A 29 -0.36 -11.51 -5.10
N THR A 30 -0.01 -11.95 -3.91
CA THR A 30 -0.66 -11.56 -2.66
C THR A 30 0.27 -10.68 -1.81
N PRO A 31 -0.26 -9.91 -0.84
CA PRO A 31 0.57 -9.21 0.14
C PRO A 31 1.51 -10.14 0.93
N SER A 32 1.12 -11.39 1.16
CA SER A 32 1.99 -12.36 1.86
C SER A 32 3.23 -12.72 1.04
N GLU A 33 3.08 -12.91 -0.27
CA GLU A 33 4.23 -13.16 -1.17
C GLU A 33 5.11 -11.92 -1.30
N LEU A 34 4.51 -10.71 -1.32
CA LEU A 34 5.27 -9.47 -1.28
C LEU A 34 6.07 -9.34 0.03
N ALA A 35 5.49 -9.69 1.17
CA ALA A 35 6.19 -9.69 2.46
C ALA A 35 7.39 -10.65 2.46
N GLN A 36 7.23 -11.85 1.87
CA GLN A 36 8.34 -12.81 1.70
C GLN A 36 9.45 -12.24 0.80
N LEU A 37 9.10 -11.59 -0.30
CA LEU A 37 10.06 -10.91 -1.17
C LEU A 37 10.78 -9.79 -0.42
N ALA A 38 10.03 -8.96 0.30
CA ALA A 38 10.57 -7.84 1.08
C ALA A 38 11.54 -8.27 2.17
N ALA A 39 11.30 -9.42 2.80
CA ALA A 39 12.22 -10.01 3.78
C ALA A 39 13.57 -10.46 3.16
N ARG A 40 13.57 -10.85 1.89
CA ARG A 40 14.79 -11.23 1.16
C ARG A 40 15.64 -10.03 0.74
N PHE A 41 15.02 -8.85 0.61
CA PHE A 41 15.67 -7.60 0.19
C PHE A 41 15.26 -6.45 1.11
N PRO A 42 15.74 -6.43 2.35
CA PRO A 42 15.25 -5.52 3.40
C PRO A 42 15.51 -4.04 3.10
N GLU A 43 16.55 -3.71 2.32
CA GLU A 43 16.89 -2.33 1.95
C GLU A 43 16.00 -1.79 0.81
N GLN A 44 15.37 -2.68 0.04
CA GLN A 44 14.48 -2.29 -1.05
C GLN A 44 13.13 -1.82 -0.51
N LYS A 45 12.61 -0.70 -1.04
CA LYS A 45 11.26 -0.20 -0.73
C LYS A 45 10.22 -0.75 -1.69
N TYR A 46 9.09 -1.16 -1.13
CA TYR A 46 7.97 -1.72 -1.88
C TYR A 46 6.68 -0.97 -1.60
N LEU A 47 5.82 -0.90 -2.63
CA LEU A 47 4.42 -0.49 -2.51
C LEU A 47 3.53 -1.72 -2.75
N CYS A 48 2.75 -2.07 -1.74
CA CYS A 48 1.69 -3.06 -1.80
C CYS A 48 0.45 -2.40 -2.39
N ALA A 49 0.26 -2.52 -3.71
CA ALA A 49 -0.86 -1.89 -4.38
C ALA A 49 -2.19 -2.46 -3.87
N HIS A 50 -3.18 -1.55 -3.72
CA HIS A 50 -4.54 -1.88 -3.32
C HIS A 50 -4.68 -2.46 -1.90
N ALA A 51 -3.65 -2.32 -1.05
CA ALA A 51 -3.61 -2.97 0.27
C ALA A 51 -4.00 -4.47 0.23
N GLY A 52 -3.86 -5.12 -0.95
CA GLY A 52 -4.20 -6.52 -1.17
C GLY A 52 -5.67 -6.82 -1.46
N GLY A 53 -6.50 -5.82 -1.79
CA GLY A 53 -7.92 -5.99 -2.07
C GLY A 53 -8.75 -6.26 -0.80
N GLU A 54 -8.62 -7.42 -0.18
CA GLU A 54 -9.08 -7.67 1.19
C GLU A 54 -8.12 -6.99 2.18
N TRP A 55 -8.28 -5.70 2.32
CA TRP A 55 -7.34 -4.80 2.98
C TRP A 55 -7.00 -5.18 4.43
N GLU A 56 -7.95 -5.76 5.19
CA GLU A 56 -7.66 -6.24 6.55
C GLU A 56 -6.59 -7.33 6.55
N LYS A 57 -6.70 -8.29 5.63
CA LYS A 57 -5.71 -9.36 5.46
C LYS A 57 -4.40 -8.79 4.92
N GLY A 58 -4.50 -7.86 3.97
CA GLY A 58 -3.33 -7.21 3.38
C GLY A 58 -2.49 -6.45 4.41
N ILE A 59 -3.14 -5.62 5.24
CA ILE A 59 -2.47 -4.89 6.33
C ILE A 59 -1.76 -5.86 7.28
N ARG A 60 -2.46 -6.93 7.72
CA ARG A 60 -1.86 -7.92 8.63
C ARG A 60 -0.69 -8.66 8.00
N ALA A 61 -0.78 -8.97 6.70
CA ALA A 61 0.26 -9.71 5.98
C ALA A 61 1.60 -8.95 5.89
N ILE A 62 1.55 -7.60 5.79
CA ILE A 62 2.74 -6.77 5.65
C ILE A 62 3.15 -6.05 6.94
N ARG A 63 2.43 -6.24 8.04
CA ARG A 63 2.64 -5.50 9.28
C ARG A 63 4.10 -5.54 9.72
N ASP A 64 4.69 -6.71 9.72
CA ASP A 64 6.03 -6.96 10.19
C ASP A 64 7.12 -6.75 9.11
N SER A 65 6.76 -6.15 7.96
CA SER A 65 7.66 -5.83 6.85
C SER A 65 7.87 -4.31 6.74
N PRO A 66 8.84 -3.70 7.47
CA PRO A 66 8.96 -2.24 7.59
C PRO A 66 9.33 -1.54 6.28
N ASN A 67 9.85 -2.26 5.31
CA ASN A 67 10.19 -1.78 3.98
C ASN A 67 9.02 -1.86 2.97
N VAL A 68 7.83 -2.29 3.40
CA VAL A 68 6.61 -2.33 2.58
C VAL A 68 5.64 -1.25 3.05
N LEU A 69 5.21 -0.39 2.13
CA LEU A 69 4.15 0.59 2.32
C LEU A 69 2.90 0.10 1.60
N ILE A 70 1.71 0.48 2.06
CA ILE A 70 0.47 0.26 1.30
C ILE A 70 0.14 1.46 0.41
N GLU A 71 -0.46 1.16 -0.73
CA GLU A 71 -1.08 2.13 -1.63
C GLU A 71 -2.61 1.93 -1.58
N THR A 72 -3.37 3.02 -1.49
CA THR A 72 -4.76 3.00 -1.02
C THR A 72 -5.83 2.81 -2.08
N SER A 73 -5.47 2.72 -3.36
CA SER A 73 -6.42 2.68 -4.46
C SER A 73 -7.03 1.30 -4.74
N GLY A 74 -7.97 1.25 -5.66
CA GLY A 74 -8.34 0.03 -6.38
C GLY A 74 -9.54 -0.76 -5.85
N PHE A 75 -10.12 -0.41 -4.71
CA PHE A 75 -11.34 -1.02 -4.17
C PHE A 75 -12.29 0.06 -3.63
N ASP A 76 -13.53 -0.32 -3.33
CA ASP A 76 -14.54 0.62 -2.86
C ASP A 76 -14.20 1.20 -1.50
N ALA A 77 -14.66 2.43 -1.25
CA ALA A 77 -14.46 3.09 0.03
C ALA A 77 -15.14 2.27 1.15
N THR A 78 -14.34 1.78 2.08
CA THR A 78 -14.81 0.95 3.19
C THR A 78 -14.42 1.62 4.51
N ALA A 79 -15.39 1.77 5.39
CA ALA A 79 -15.16 2.32 6.72
C ALA A 79 -14.14 1.48 7.51
N GLY A 80 -13.22 2.17 8.21
CA GLY A 80 -12.23 1.52 9.06
C GLY A 80 -10.93 1.13 8.35
N PHE A 81 -10.87 1.18 7.02
CA PHE A 81 -9.65 0.83 6.28
C PHE A 81 -8.46 1.69 6.66
N ILE A 82 -8.59 2.99 6.51
CA ILE A 82 -7.48 3.94 6.76
C ILE A 82 -7.15 4.00 8.26
N GLU A 83 -8.15 3.95 9.11
CA GLU A 83 -7.97 3.91 10.57
C GLU A 83 -7.18 2.68 11.00
N MET A 84 -7.51 1.49 10.48
CA MET A 84 -6.76 0.27 10.75
C MET A 84 -5.34 0.37 10.20
N ALA A 85 -5.18 0.84 8.98
CA ALA A 85 -3.86 0.98 8.36
C ALA A 85 -2.94 1.90 9.20
N VAL A 86 -3.46 3.05 9.64
CA VAL A 86 -2.70 3.98 10.51
C VAL A 86 -2.36 3.34 11.85
N ARG A 87 -3.30 2.62 12.46
CA ARG A 87 -3.08 1.94 13.74
C ARG A 87 -2.05 0.81 13.67
N GLU A 88 -2.10 -0.01 12.61
CA GLU A 88 -1.25 -1.21 12.50
C GLU A 88 0.11 -0.94 11.86
N LEU A 89 0.20 0.01 10.94
CA LEU A 89 1.40 0.29 10.15
C LEU A 89 2.07 1.62 10.49
N GLY A 90 1.31 2.56 11.06
CA GLY A 90 1.70 3.96 11.14
C GLY A 90 1.42 4.74 9.86
N ALA A 91 1.09 6.03 9.99
CA ALA A 91 0.75 6.90 8.86
C ALA A 91 1.88 6.99 7.81
N GLU A 92 3.13 6.82 8.23
CA GLU A 92 4.34 6.89 7.40
C GLU A 92 4.45 5.76 6.36
N ARG A 93 3.72 4.67 6.57
CA ARG A 93 3.73 3.50 5.68
C ARG A 93 2.51 3.43 4.77
N ILE A 94 1.80 4.54 4.58
CA ILE A 94 0.60 4.61 3.75
C ILE A 94 0.80 5.70 2.70
N VAL A 95 0.52 5.39 1.45
CA VAL A 95 0.54 6.36 0.35
C VAL A 95 -0.79 6.38 -0.39
N PHE A 96 -1.21 7.58 -0.79
CA PHE A 96 -2.43 7.77 -1.57
C PHE A 96 -2.25 7.28 -3.00
N GLY A 97 -3.23 6.55 -3.51
CA GLY A 97 -3.35 6.22 -4.92
C GLY A 97 -4.75 6.55 -5.45
N SER A 98 -4.82 6.96 -6.70
CA SER A 98 -6.07 7.37 -7.34
C SER A 98 -6.69 6.32 -8.25
N HIS A 99 -5.89 5.37 -8.73
CA HIS A 99 -6.27 4.38 -9.74
C HIS A 99 -6.94 4.99 -11.00
N LEU A 100 -6.60 6.25 -11.33
CA LEU A 100 -7.11 6.90 -12.55
C LEU A 100 -6.59 6.18 -13.81
N PRO A 101 -7.38 6.13 -14.89
CA PRO A 101 -8.73 6.70 -15.03
C PRO A 101 -9.87 5.74 -14.62
N SER A 102 -9.58 4.54 -14.14
CA SER A 102 -10.59 3.51 -13.87
C SER A 102 -11.40 3.74 -12.58
N ARG A 103 -10.94 4.63 -11.70
CA ARG A 103 -11.62 5.03 -10.46
C ARG A 103 -11.86 6.53 -10.40
N SER A 104 -12.87 6.95 -9.64
CA SER A 104 -13.12 8.37 -9.38
C SER A 104 -12.11 8.93 -8.39
N LEU A 105 -11.42 10.03 -8.77
CA LEU A 105 -10.53 10.74 -7.85
C LEU A 105 -11.24 11.16 -6.56
N GLY A 106 -12.48 11.63 -6.68
CA GLY A 106 -13.29 12.04 -5.52
C GLY A 106 -13.52 10.91 -4.53
N THR A 107 -13.81 9.71 -5.02
CA THR A 107 -13.99 8.52 -4.17
C THR A 107 -12.68 8.13 -3.48
N GLU A 108 -11.57 8.10 -4.22
CA GLU A 108 -10.28 7.73 -3.66
C GLU A 108 -9.78 8.76 -2.62
N LEU A 109 -9.94 10.05 -2.89
CA LEU A 109 -9.65 11.12 -1.91
C LEU A 109 -10.57 11.03 -0.69
N GLY A 110 -11.84 10.71 -0.90
CA GLY A 110 -12.83 10.55 0.16
C GLY A 110 -12.43 9.52 1.21
N LYS A 111 -11.73 8.45 0.82
CA LYS A 111 -11.19 7.45 1.75
C LYS A 111 -10.27 8.08 2.80
N ILE A 112 -9.44 9.04 2.39
CA ILE A 112 -8.44 9.66 3.28
C ILE A 112 -9.07 10.84 4.04
N ILE A 113 -9.77 11.72 3.32
CA ILE A 113 -10.34 12.93 3.91
C ILE A 113 -11.41 12.59 4.95
N GLY A 114 -12.25 11.58 4.65
CA GLY A 114 -13.32 11.11 5.52
C GLY A 114 -12.88 10.22 6.69
N ALA A 115 -11.63 9.74 6.70
CA ALA A 115 -11.14 8.87 7.75
C ALA A 115 -10.99 9.61 9.09
N ASN A 116 -11.29 8.91 10.18
CA ASN A 116 -11.13 9.40 11.54
C ASN A 116 -9.67 9.22 12.01
N ILE A 117 -8.78 10.00 11.43
CA ILE A 117 -7.35 10.08 11.74
C ILE A 117 -6.93 11.54 11.90
N THR A 118 -5.72 11.77 12.42
CA THR A 118 -5.22 13.14 12.59
C THR A 118 -4.96 13.83 11.25
N GLU A 119 -5.07 15.16 11.20
CA GLU A 119 -4.74 15.95 10.01
C GLU A 119 -3.27 15.77 9.58
N ASP A 120 -2.37 15.53 10.53
CA ASP A 120 -0.97 15.18 10.25
C ASP A 120 -0.87 13.87 9.46
N ALA A 121 -1.60 12.84 9.89
CA ALA A 121 -1.65 11.56 9.17
C ALA A 121 -2.22 11.73 7.75
N LYS A 122 -3.28 12.54 7.57
CA LYS A 122 -3.83 12.84 6.24
C LYS A 122 -2.80 13.50 5.33
N ARG A 123 -2.08 14.52 5.80
CA ARG A 123 -1.02 15.19 5.00
C ARG A 123 0.07 14.20 4.58
N LYS A 124 0.54 13.36 5.51
CA LYS A 124 1.55 12.32 5.22
C LYS A 124 1.06 11.40 4.12
N ILE A 125 -0.16 10.85 4.25
CA ILE A 125 -0.74 9.90 3.30
C ILE A 125 -0.95 10.55 1.92
N LEU A 126 -1.49 11.78 1.88
CA LEU A 126 -1.83 12.46 0.64
C LEU A 126 -0.63 12.93 -0.19
N GLY A 127 0.57 13.03 0.39
CA GLY A 127 1.71 13.46 -0.42
C GLY A 127 3.08 13.42 0.24
N GLU A 128 3.21 13.67 1.54
CA GLU A 128 4.53 13.77 2.18
C GLU A 128 5.30 12.45 2.12
N ASN A 129 4.59 11.32 2.29
CA ASN A 129 5.20 10.00 2.21
C ASN A 129 5.76 9.69 0.82
N TYR A 130 5.03 10.03 -0.26
CA TYR A 130 5.55 9.89 -1.61
C TYR A 130 6.79 10.77 -1.86
N ARG A 131 6.76 12.03 -1.39
CA ARG A 131 7.93 12.90 -1.52
C ARG A 131 9.15 12.32 -0.83
N ARG A 132 8.96 11.78 0.38
CA ARG A 132 10.04 11.11 1.13
C ARG A 132 10.53 9.85 0.42
N LEU A 133 9.62 9.05 -0.11
CA LEU A 133 9.92 7.79 -0.79
C LEU A 133 10.72 8.00 -2.08
N LEU A 134 10.42 9.06 -2.84
CA LEU A 134 11.04 9.34 -4.14
C LEU A 134 12.28 10.25 -4.06
N LYS A 135 12.57 10.81 -2.91
CA LYS A 135 13.78 11.64 -2.69
C LYS A 135 14.96 10.84 -2.12
N ALA A 136 14.73 9.58 -1.77
CA ALA A 136 15.75 8.71 -1.20
C ALA A 136 16.82 8.33 -2.24
#